data_86a9651ee100416f75efbbe98c83324b
#
_entry.id   86a9651ee100416f75efbbe98c83324b
#
_cell.length_a   1.000
_cell.length_b   1.000
_cell.length_c   1.000
_cell.angle_alpha   90.00
_cell.angle_beta   90.00
_cell.angle_gamma   90.00
#
_symmetry.space_group_name_H-M   'P 1'
#
loop_
_entity.id
_entity.type
_entity.pdbx_description
1 polymer ?
#
loop_
_entity_poly.entity_id
_entity_poly.type
_entity_poly.pdbx_seq_one_letter_code
_entity_poly.pdbx_strand_id
1 'polypeptide(L)'
;RGLGDVYKRQPPYYSVKEVVLPFNKFPGVDPLLGPEMRSTGEVMGVGRTFAEAFAKAQLGSNSTMKKHGRALLSVREGDKERVVDLAAKLLKQGFELDATHGTAIVLGEAGINPRLVNKVHEGRPHIQDRIKNGEYTYIINTTSGRRAIEDSRVIRRSALQYKVHYDTTLNGGFATAMALNADATEKVISVQEMHAQIK
;
A
#
# COMPACT_ATOMS: atom_id res chain seq x y z
N ARG A 1 13.03 40.21 6.86
CA ARG A 1 12.10 39.22 7.45
C ARG A 1 12.86 37.88 7.48
N GLY A 2 13.11 37.36 8.69
CA GLY A 2 13.93 36.15 8.86
C GLY A 2 13.16 34.87 8.55
N LEU A 3 13.87 33.81 8.20
CA LEU A 3 13.35 32.47 7.90
C LEU A 3 12.44 31.88 8.99
N GLY A 4 12.44 32.43 10.21
CA GLY A 4 11.58 32.00 11.32
C GLY A 4 10.08 32.20 11.10
N ASP A 5 9.64 33.07 10.19
CA ASP A 5 8.21 33.30 9.89
C ASP A 5 7.63 32.28 8.91
N VAL A 6 8.47 31.62 8.11
CA VAL A 6 8.03 30.63 7.12
C VAL A 6 7.55 29.34 7.80
N TYR A 7 8.12 28.98 8.95
CA TYR A 7 7.77 27.75 9.68
C TYR A 7 6.59 27.88 10.64
N LYS A 8 6.06 29.08 10.85
CA LYS A 8 4.97 29.32 11.82
C LYS A 8 3.57 29.15 11.22
N ARG A 9 3.44 29.10 9.90
CA ARG A 9 2.15 28.95 9.21
C ARG A 9 2.06 27.57 8.57
N GLN A 10 1.66 26.59 9.36
CA GLN A 10 1.30 25.30 8.81
C GLN A 10 -0.12 25.33 8.26
N PRO A 11 -0.37 24.75 7.08
CA PRO A 11 -1.72 24.67 6.54
C PRO A 11 -2.60 23.81 7.46
N PRO A 12 -3.89 24.16 7.64
CA PRO A 12 -4.82 23.42 8.49
C PRO A 12 -5.37 22.16 7.79
N TYR A 13 -4.55 21.54 6.94
CA TYR A 13 -4.90 20.34 6.17
C TYR A 13 -3.67 19.46 5.94
N TYR A 14 -3.92 18.21 5.62
CA TYR A 14 -2.88 17.25 5.24
C TYR A 14 -2.63 17.30 3.73
N SER A 15 -1.37 17.19 3.34
CA SER A 15 -0.94 17.05 1.95
C SER A 15 -0.11 15.78 1.83
N VAL A 16 -0.51 14.89 0.93
CA VAL A 16 0.22 13.66 0.62
C VAL A 16 0.67 13.73 -0.82
N LYS A 17 1.98 13.65 -1.04
CA LYS A 17 2.58 13.58 -2.36
C LYS A 17 2.79 12.11 -2.73
N GLU A 18 2.26 11.71 -3.86
CA GLU A 18 2.44 10.36 -4.40
C GLU A 18 3.17 10.43 -5.74
N VAL A 19 4.07 9.49 -5.96
CA VAL A 19 4.81 9.37 -7.21
C VAL A 19 4.01 8.60 -8.24
N VAL A 20 3.97 9.09 -9.47
CA VAL A 20 3.35 8.40 -10.60
C VAL A 20 4.47 7.81 -11.46
N LEU A 21 4.57 6.49 -11.46
CA LEU A 21 5.60 5.76 -12.20
C LEU A 21 4.96 5.01 -13.36
N PRO A 22 5.33 5.31 -14.62
CA PRO A 22 4.71 4.72 -15.79
C PRO A 22 5.26 3.31 -16.07
N PHE A 23 5.21 2.39 -15.10
CA PHE A 23 5.68 1.02 -15.26
C PHE A 23 5.04 0.28 -16.42
N ASN A 24 3.81 0.66 -16.80
CA ASN A 24 3.11 0.09 -17.95
C ASN A 24 3.87 0.29 -19.27
N LYS A 25 4.74 1.31 -19.36
CA LYS A 25 5.58 1.60 -20.52
C LYS A 25 6.90 0.82 -20.52
N PHE A 26 7.25 0.18 -19.40
CA PHE A 26 8.52 -0.52 -19.22
C PHE A 26 8.27 -1.96 -18.71
N PRO A 27 7.79 -2.86 -19.58
CA PRO A 27 7.52 -4.24 -19.18
C PRO A 27 8.81 -4.91 -18.71
N GLY A 28 8.73 -5.61 -17.58
CA GLY A 28 9.85 -6.35 -17.01
C GLY A 28 10.69 -5.63 -15.95
N VAL A 29 10.45 -4.33 -15.73
CA VAL A 29 11.12 -3.58 -14.66
C VAL A 29 10.54 -3.94 -13.30
N ASP A 30 11.39 -4.02 -12.26
CA ASP A 30 10.93 -4.17 -10.87
C ASP A 30 10.38 -2.82 -10.37
N PRO A 31 9.15 -2.77 -9.87
CA PRO A 31 8.59 -1.53 -9.29
C PRO A 31 9.27 -1.08 -8.00
N LEU A 32 10.13 -1.90 -7.39
CA LEU A 32 10.99 -1.45 -6.30
C LEU A 32 12.12 -0.61 -6.89
N LEU A 33 12.01 0.69 -6.76
CA LEU A 33 13.02 1.62 -7.25
C LEU A 33 14.24 1.64 -6.34
N GLY A 34 15.41 1.59 -6.97
CA GLY A 34 16.66 2.00 -6.34
C GLY A 34 16.73 3.52 -6.13
N PRO A 35 17.88 4.06 -5.66
CA PRO A 35 18.05 5.49 -5.41
C PRO A 35 17.93 6.37 -6.67
N GLU A 36 17.94 5.79 -7.87
CA GLU A 36 17.80 6.50 -9.14
C GLU A 36 16.38 6.35 -9.69
N MET A 37 15.62 7.43 -9.66
CA MET A 37 14.34 7.54 -10.34
C MET A 37 14.56 8.04 -11.78
N ARG A 38 14.23 7.20 -12.77
CA ARG A 38 14.45 7.53 -14.20
C ARG A 38 13.28 8.19 -14.89
N SER A 39 12.09 8.18 -14.30
CA SER A 39 10.89 8.84 -14.85
C SER A 39 9.91 9.12 -13.73
N THR A 40 9.44 10.37 -13.65
CA THR A 40 8.53 10.80 -12.59
C THR A 40 7.40 11.66 -13.13
N GLY A 41 6.18 11.30 -12.78
CA GLY A 41 5.10 12.21 -12.49
C GLY A 41 4.89 12.25 -10.98
N GLU A 42 4.21 13.25 -10.51
CA GLU A 42 3.80 13.34 -9.10
C GLU A 42 2.38 13.92 -9.01
N VAL A 43 1.62 13.45 -8.04
CA VAL A 43 0.30 13.96 -7.72
C VAL A 43 0.26 14.32 -6.25
N MET A 44 -0.63 15.23 -5.88
CA MET A 44 -0.84 15.61 -4.51
C MET A 44 -2.30 15.39 -4.12
N GLY A 45 -2.52 14.60 -3.09
CA GLY A 45 -3.79 14.49 -2.41
C GLY A 45 -3.84 15.46 -1.24
N VAL A 46 -4.95 16.15 -1.07
CA VAL A 46 -5.14 17.07 0.04
C VAL A 46 -6.47 16.79 0.73
N GLY A 47 -6.45 16.76 2.06
CA GLY A 47 -7.62 16.44 2.86
C GLY A 47 -7.57 17.01 4.27
N ARG A 48 -8.72 17.03 4.96
CA ARG A 48 -8.79 17.41 6.36
C ARG A 48 -8.19 16.38 7.31
N THR A 49 -8.11 15.12 6.84
CA THR A 49 -7.45 14.02 7.53
C THR A 49 -6.36 13.44 6.64
N PHE A 50 -5.37 12.79 7.26
CA PHE A 50 -4.34 12.04 6.53
C PHE A 50 -4.95 10.95 5.62
N ALA A 51 -5.95 10.22 6.12
CA ALA A 51 -6.63 9.16 5.38
C ALA A 51 -7.27 9.69 4.09
N GLU A 52 -7.95 10.84 4.15
CA GLU A 52 -8.54 11.51 2.98
C GLU A 52 -7.45 11.97 1.99
N ALA A 53 -6.41 12.62 2.48
CA ALA A 53 -5.31 13.12 1.64
C ALA A 53 -4.59 11.96 0.94
N PHE A 54 -4.32 10.85 1.66
CA PHE A 54 -3.70 9.67 1.11
C PHE A 54 -4.59 8.99 0.06
N ALA A 55 -5.88 8.81 0.34
CA ALA A 55 -6.83 8.23 -0.60
C ALA A 55 -6.93 9.04 -1.91
N LYS A 56 -6.94 10.38 -1.83
CA LYS A 56 -6.91 11.27 -3.00
C LYS A 56 -5.60 11.18 -3.78
N ALA A 57 -4.46 11.07 -3.10
CA ALA A 57 -3.16 10.88 -3.74
C ALA A 57 -3.10 9.53 -4.49
N GLN A 58 -3.58 8.45 -3.89
CA GLN A 58 -3.67 7.14 -4.54
C GLN A 58 -4.58 7.18 -5.78
N LEU A 59 -5.74 7.82 -5.67
CA LEU A 59 -6.64 8.01 -6.80
C LEU A 59 -5.98 8.81 -7.94
N GLY A 60 -5.28 9.88 -7.62
CA GLY A 60 -4.53 10.70 -8.58
C GLY A 60 -3.39 9.96 -9.26
N SER A 61 -2.76 8.99 -8.59
CA SER A 61 -1.70 8.15 -9.15
C SER A 61 -2.23 6.96 -9.96
N ASN A 62 -3.55 6.86 -10.18
CA ASN A 62 -4.22 5.71 -10.79
C ASN A 62 -4.02 4.38 -10.02
N SER A 63 -3.70 4.46 -8.75
CA SER A 63 -3.67 3.30 -7.87
C SER A 63 -5.08 3.02 -7.36
N THR A 64 -5.68 1.94 -7.83
CA THR A 64 -7.05 1.57 -7.43
C THR A 64 -7.00 0.69 -6.19
N MET A 65 -7.43 1.24 -5.06
CA MET A 65 -7.66 0.48 -3.83
C MET A 65 -9.09 -0.04 -3.81
N LYS A 66 -9.26 -1.38 -3.80
CA LYS A 66 -10.59 -1.98 -3.58
C LYS A 66 -10.90 -2.02 -2.10
N LYS A 67 -12.12 -1.64 -1.72
CA LYS A 67 -12.56 -1.54 -0.31
C LYS A 67 -12.81 -2.90 0.35
N HIS A 68 -12.80 -3.98 -0.39
CA HIS A 68 -13.03 -5.35 0.08
C HIS A 68 -12.39 -6.36 -0.86
N GLY A 69 -12.39 -7.61 -0.47
CA GLY A 69 -11.85 -8.74 -1.23
C GLY A 69 -10.86 -9.53 -0.41
N ARG A 70 -9.84 -10.09 -1.04
CA ARG A 70 -8.84 -10.91 -0.37
C ARG A 70 -7.48 -10.20 -0.33
N ALA A 71 -6.90 -10.11 0.86
CA ALA A 71 -5.59 -9.53 1.09
C ALA A 71 -4.55 -10.62 1.41
N LEU A 72 -3.39 -10.54 0.78
CA LEU A 72 -2.23 -11.36 1.09
C LEU A 72 -1.31 -10.64 2.07
N LEU A 73 -0.95 -11.31 3.16
CA LEU A 73 0.03 -10.87 4.15
C LEU A 73 1.28 -11.76 4.11
N SER A 74 2.40 -11.18 3.73
CA SER A 74 3.70 -11.85 3.73
C SER A 74 4.76 -10.91 4.28
N VAL A 75 5.03 -10.99 5.58
CA VAL A 75 5.90 -10.03 6.25
C VAL A 75 7.18 -10.66 6.79
N ARG A 76 8.24 -9.84 6.79
CA ARG A 76 9.53 -10.18 7.41
C ARG A 76 9.40 -10.31 8.94
N GLU A 77 10.41 -10.91 9.57
CA GLU A 77 10.40 -11.19 11.01
C GLU A 77 10.11 -9.94 11.87
N GLY A 78 10.82 -8.85 11.61
CA GLY A 78 10.68 -7.60 12.39
C GLY A 78 9.32 -6.90 12.26
N ASP A 79 8.45 -7.34 11.36
CA ASP A 79 7.12 -6.77 11.14
C ASP A 79 5.99 -7.68 11.69
N LYS A 80 6.31 -8.88 12.17
CA LYS A 80 5.32 -9.89 12.58
C LYS A 80 4.43 -9.47 13.74
N GLU A 81 4.97 -8.83 14.75
CA GLU A 81 4.18 -8.33 15.88
C GLU A 81 3.14 -7.30 15.40
N ARG A 82 3.56 -6.36 14.57
CA ARG A 82 2.70 -5.28 14.10
C ARG A 82 1.70 -5.70 13.02
N VAL A 83 1.94 -6.80 12.31
CA VAL A 83 1.01 -7.26 11.26
C VAL A 83 -0.32 -7.71 11.84
N VAL A 84 -0.36 -8.13 13.10
CA VAL A 84 -1.59 -8.53 13.81
C VAL A 84 -2.61 -7.38 13.83
N ASP A 85 -2.16 -6.18 14.21
CA ASP A 85 -3.02 -5.00 14.23
C ASP A 85 -3.54 -4.62 12.84
N LEU A 86 -2.69 -4.77 11.83
CA LEU A 86 -3.07 -4.51 10.44
C LEU A 86 -4.08 -5.53 9.94
N ALA A 87 -3.86 -6.82 10.23
CA ALA A 87 -4.78 -7.90 9.89
C ALA A 87 -6.15 -7.70 10.53
N ALA A 88 -6.20 -7.33 11.82
CA ALA A 88 -7.44 -7.02 12.52
C ALA A 88 -8.21 -5.85 11.88
N LYS A 89 -7.49 -4.80 11.43
CA LYS A 89 -8.10 -3.66 10.71
C LYS A 89 -8.69 -4.09 9.36
N LEU A 90 -7.99 -4.91 8.59
CA LEU A 90 -8.45 -5.40 7.29
C LEU A 90 -9.67 -6.31 7.45
N LEU A 91 -9.69 -7.21 8.44
CA LEU A 91 -10.87 -8.04 8.76
C LEU A 91 -12.10 -7.18 9.10
N LYS A 92 -11.91 -6.13 9.91
CA LYS A 92 -12.99 -5.16 10.21
C LYS A 92 -13.55 -4.48 8.96
N GLN A 93 -12.76 -4.33 7.92
CA GLN A 93 -13.13 -3.73 6.64
C GLN A 93 -13.73 -4.76 5.66
N GLY A 94 -13.87 -6.03 6.07
CA GLY A 94 -14.48 -7.08 5.25
C GLY A 94 -13.51 -7.77 4.29
N PHE A 95 -12.19 -7.65 4.52
CA PHE A 95 -11.22 -8.44 3.77
C PHE A 95 -11.16 -9.87 4.30
N GLU A 96 -11.02 -10.83 3.40
CA GLU A 96 -10.52 -12.16 3.70
C GLU A 96 -8.99 -12.14 3.67
N LEU A 97 -8.35 -12.94 4.53
CA LEU A 97 -6.90 -12.93 4.66
C LEU A 97 -6.27 -14.24 4.21
N ASP A 98 -5.21 -14.10 3.40
CA ASP A 98 -4.24 -15.15 3.15
C ASP A 98 -2.91 -14.74 3.78
N ALA A 99 -2.12 -15.72 4.23
CA ALA A 99 -0.80 -15.45 4.76
C ALA A 99 0.20 -16.55 4.41
N THR A 100 1.48 -16.17 4.26
CA THR A 100 2.58 -17.13 4.18
C THR A 100 2.81 -17.78 5.54
N HIS A 101 3.40 -18.98 5.55
CA HIS A 101 3.50 -19.85 6.73
C HIS A 101 3.94 -19.10 7.99
N GLY A 102 5.09 -18.42 7.97
CA GLY A 102 5.59 -17.71 9.16
C GLY A 102 4.73 -16.51 9.60
N THR A 103 3.96 -15.89 8.69
CA THR A 103 3.00 -14.83 9.04
C THR A 103 1.71 -15.46 9.60
N ALA A 104 1.26 -16.57 9.02
CA ALA A 104 0.06 -17.27 9.47
C ALA A 104 0.17 -17.79 10.91
N ILE A 105 1.36 -18.25 11.33
CA ILE A 105 1.61 -18.70 12.72
C ILE A 105 1.31 -17.55 13.70
N VAL A 106 1.93 -16.40 13.47
CA VAL A 106 1.77 -15.24 14.39
C VAL A 106 0.33 -14.72 14.41
N LEU A 107 -0.33 -14.71 13.25
CA LEU A 107 -1.75 -14.36 13.19
C LEU A 107 -2.62 -15.36 13.92
N GLY A 108 -2.32 -16.67 13.80
CA GLY A 108 -3.03 -17.74 14.51
C GLY A 108 -2.90 -17.64 16.02
N GLU A 109 -1.71 -17.32 16.53
CA GLU A 109 -1.47 -17.06 17.97
C GLU A 109 -2.29 -15.89 18.49
N ALA A 110 -2.60 -14.93 17.64
CA ALA A 110 -3.48 -13.79 17.94
C ALA A 110 -4.97 -14.08 17.67
N GLY A 111 -5.35 -15.32 17.36
CA GLY A 111 -6.74 -15.72 17.09
C GLY A 111 -7.25 -15.36 15.68
N ILE A 112 -6.38 -14.94 14.79
CA ILE A 112 -6.70 -14.65 13.38
C ILE A 112 -6.28 -15.86 12.53
N ASN A 113 -7.21 -16.49 11.83
CA ASN A 113 -6.97 -17.69 11.02
C ASN A 113 -6.99 -17.37 9.52
N PRO A 114 -5.87 -16.92 8.93
CA PRO A 114 -5.79 -16.69 7.50
C PRO A 114 -5.70 -18.01 6.73
N ARG A 115 -6.12 -18.02 5.47
CA ARG A 115 -5.84 -19.14 4.57
C ARG A 115 -4.33 -19.19 4.28
N LEU A 116 -3.73 -20.36 4.45
CA LEU A 116 -2.30 -20.56 4.18
C LEU A 116 -2.01 -20.51 2.67
N VAL A 117 -0.93 -19.86 2.29
CA VAL A 117 -0.43 -19.81 0.92
C VAL A 117 1.07 -20.07 0.85
N ASN A 118 1.49 -20.87 -0.12
CA ASN A 118 2.88 -21.16 -0.38
C ASN A 118 3.61 -19.98 -1.02
N LYS A 119 4.87 -19.76 -0.64
CA LYS A 119 5.78 -18.90 -1.39
C LYS A 119 6.12 -19.55 -2.74
N VAL A 120 6.68 -18.75 -3.67
CA VAL A 120 6.95 -19.20 -5.04
C VAL A 120 7.85 -20.47 -5.10
N HIS A 121 8.76 -20.63 -4.15
CA HIS A 121 9.68 -21.78 -4.09
C HIS A 121 9.18 -22.95 -3.24
N GLU A 122 8.02 -22.83 -2.59
CA GLU A 122 7.47 -23.87 -1.69
C GLU A 122 6.52 -24.86 -2.40
N GLY A 123 6.30 -24.67 -3.70
CA GLY A 123 5.43 -25.53 -4.52
C GLY A 123 4.09 -24.90 -4.87
N ARG A 124 3.39 -25.52 -5.82
CA ARG A 124 2.09 -25.02 -6.32
C ARG A 124 0.90 -25.65 -5.58
N PRO A 125 -0.24 -24.91 -5.49
CA PRO A 125 -0.42 -23.53 -5.90
C PRO A 125 0.30 -22.55 -4.95
N HIS A 126 0.96 -21.54 -5.50
CA HIS A 126 1.68 -20.52 -4.74
C HIS A 126 1.15 -19.12 -5.00
N ILE A 127 1.71 -18.11 -4.34
CA ILE A 127 1.27 -16.70 -4.39
C ILE A 127 1.06 -16.23 -5.84
N GLN A 128 2.01 -16.50 -6.75
CA GLN A 128 1.93 -16.01 -8.13
C GLN A 128 0.75 -16.64 -8.90
N ASP A 129 0.45 -17.92 -8.67
CA ASP A 129 -0.69 -18.59 -9.30
C ASP A 129 -2.00 -17.91 -8.87
N ARG A 130 -2.13 -17.59 -7.58
CA ARG A 130 -3.31 -16.91 -7.03
C ARG A 130 -3.46 -15.47 -7.52
N ILE A 131 -2.34 -14.73 -7.69
CA ILE A 131 -2.37 -13.40 -8.32
C ILE A 131 -2.89 -13.50 -9.75
N LYS A 132 -2.37 -14.44 -10.55
CA LYS A 132 -2.80 -14.68 -11.94
C LYS A 132 -4.27 -15.06 -12.05
N ASN A 133 -4.77 -15.81 -11.07
CA ASN A 133 -6.17 -16.20 -10.99
C ASN A 133 -7.09 -15.06 -10.51
N GLY A 134 -6.56 -13.88 -10.20
CA GLY A 134 -7.35 -12.73 -9.75
C GLY A 134 -7.90 -12.87 -8.33
N GLU A 135 -7.32 -13.75 -7.51
CA GLU A 135 -7.82 -14.01 -6.14
C GLU A 135 -7.54 -12.86 -5.18
N TYR A 136 -6.55 -12.00 -5.47
CA TYR A 136 -6.16 -10.91 -4.58
C TYR A 136 -6.59 -9.54 -5.09
N THR A 137 -7.05 -8.72 -4.16
CA THR A 137 -7.30 -7.29 -4.39
C THR A 137 -6.24 -6.42 -3.71
N TYR A 138 -5.52 -6.98 -2.75
CA TYR A 138 -4.50 -6.29 -1.99
C TYR A 138 -3.35 -7.23 -1.57
N ILE A 139 -2.13 -6.74 -1.61
CA ILE A 139 -0.94 -7.48 -1.20
C ILE A 139 -0.06 -6.60 -0.30
N ILE A 140 0.31 -7.13 0.85
CA ILE A 140 1.33 -6.55 1.73
C ILE A 140 2.49 -7.53 1.79
N ASN A 141 3.63 -7.12 1.22
CA ASN A 141 4.81 -7.96 1.15
C ASN A 141 6.05 -7.20 1.60
N THR A 142 6.45 -7.40 2.85
CA THR A 142 7.68 -6.82 3.39
C THR A 142 8.81 -7.84 3.37
N THR A 143 10.03 -7.40 3.04
CA THR A 143 11.17 -8.28 2.86
C THR A 143 12.41 -7.82 3.59
N SER A 144 13.29 -8.76 3.95
CA SER A 144 14.61 -8.50 4.49
C SER A 144 15.60 -9.52 3.93
N GLY A 145 16.75 -9.03 3.44
CA GLY A 145 17.80 -9.85 2.85
C GLY A 145 17.63 -10.13 1.35
N ARG A 146 18.77 -10.41 0.67
CA ARG A 146 18.84 -10.54 -0.81
C ARG A 146 17.86 -11.55 -1.38
N ARG A 147 17.82 -12.76 -0.83
CA ARG A 147 16.97 -13.86 -1.33
C ARG A 147 15.48 -13.52 -1.25
N ALA A 148 15.06 -12.93 -0.14
CA ALA A 148 13.67 -12.52 0.03
C ALA A 148 13.28 -11.37 -0.93
N ILE A 149 14.23 -10.50 -1.28
CA ILE A 149 14.02 -9.43 -2.27
C ILE A 149 13.81 -10.02 -3.67
N GLU A 150 14.59 -11.02 -4.07
CA GLU A 150 14.45 -11.72 -5.37
C GLU A 150 13.11 -12.44 -5.49
N ASP A 151 12.72 -13.23 -4.49
CA ASP A 151 11.42 -13.91 -4.44
C ASP A 151 10.25 -12.89 -4.54
N SER A 152 10.38 -11.78 -3.84
CA SER A 152 9.36 -10.72 -3.83
C SER A 152 9.27 -9.93 -5.12
N ARG A 153 10.34 -9.90 -5.93
CA ARG A 153 10.34 -9.29 -7.26
C ARG A 153 9.26 -9.91 -8.16
N VAL A 154 9.13 -11.22 -8.13
CA VAL A 154 8.12 -11.95 -8.92
C VAL A 154 6.71 -11.55 -8.47
N ILE A 155 6.49 -11.44 -7.16
CA ILE A 155 5.20 -11.04 -6.58
C ILE A 155 4.84 -9.62 -7.01
N ARG A 156 5.78 -8.65 -6.86
CA ARG A 156 5.55 -7.25 -7.23
C ARG A 156 5.26 -7.08 -8.72
N ARG A 157 6.01 -7.76 -9.59
CA ARG A 157 5.77 -7.73 -11.04
C ARG A 157 4.40 -8.30 -11.41
N SER A 158 4.01 -9.40 -10.77
CA SER A 158 2.69 -9.99 -10.98
C SER A 158 1.59 -9.06 -10.47
N ALA A 159 1.74 -8.46 -9.29
CA ALA A 159 0.79 -7.50 -8.74
C ALA A 159 0.59 -6.30 -9.69
N LEU A 160 1.68 -5.74 -10.21
CA LEU A 160 1.63 -4.65 -11.18
C LEU A 160 0.91 -5.07 -12.48
N GLN A 161 1.27 -6.22 -13.04
CA GLN A 161 0.70 -6.75 -14.28
C GLN A 161 -0.81 -6.99 -14.18
N TYR A 162 -1.25 -7.52 -13.04
CA TYR A 162 -2.67 -7.83 -12.77
C TYR A 162 -3.41 -6.72 -12.03
N LYS A 163 -2.79 -5.53 -11.89
CA LYS A 163 -3.36 -4.33 -11.25
C LYS A 163 -3.87 -4.59 -9.83
N VAL A 164 -3.15 -5.40 -9.08
CA VAL A 164 -3.39 -5.62 -7.66
C VAL A 164 -2.65 -4.55 -6.87
N HIS A 165 -3.36 -3.85 -5.98
CA HIS A 165 -2.73 -2.89 -5.08
C HIS A 165 -1.74 -3.59 -4.15
N TYR A 166 -0.53 -3.02 -3.96
CA TYR A 166 0.48 -3.64 -3.10
C TYR A 166 1.27 -2.61 -2.31
N ASP A 167 1.64 -2.99 -1.08
CA ASP A 167 2.53 -2.27 -0.21
C ASP A 167 3.78 -3.09 0.10
N THR A 168 4.93 -2.43 0.11
CA THR A 168 6.24 -3.04 0.42
C THR A 168 6.70 -2.78 1.85
N THR A 169 5.96 -1.96 2.57
CA THR A 169 6.21 -1.64 3.99
C THR A 169 4.94 -1.78 4.81
N LEU A 170 5.09 -2.12 6.09
CA LEU A 170 3.95 -2.22 6.99
C LEU A 170 3.30 -0.85 7.25
N ASN A 171 4.10 0.22 7.26
CA ASN A 171 3.55 1.58 7.38
C ASN A 171 2.69 1.98 6.17
N GLY A 172 3.11 1.60 4.95
CA GLY A 172 2.27 1.72 3.75
C GLY A 172 0.95 0.98 3.93
N GLY A 173 1.02 -0.28 4.39
CA GLY A 173 -0.18 -1.07 4.68
C GLY A 173 -1.14 -0.42 5.68
N PHE A 174 -0.63 0.20 6.73
CA PHE A 174 -1.47 0.96 7.67
C PHE A 174 -2.08 2.20 7.03
N ALA A 175 -1.31 2.94 6.22
CA ALA A 175 -1.82 4.11 5.51
C ALA A 175 -2.93 3.72 4.53
N THR A 176 -2.74 2.64 3.76
CA THR A 176 -3.75 2.06 2.88
C THR A 176 -5.00 1.63 3.65
N ALA A 177 -4.87 0.90 4.76
CA ALA A 177 -5.99 0.48 5.58
C ALA A 177 -6.77 1.66 6.17
N MET A 178 -6.12 2.77 6.51
CA MET A 178 -6.79 4.00 6.91
C MET A 178 -7.55 4.65 5.75
N ALA A 179 -6.95 4.68 4.57
CA ALA A 179 -7.51 5.32 3.39
C ALA A 179 -8.70 4.56 2.80
N LEU A 180 -8.79 3.24 2.97
CA LEU A 180 -9.90 2.41 2.48
C LEU A 180 -11.26 2.84 3.06
N ASN A 181 -11.27 3.42 4.26
CA ASN A 181 -12.48 3.95 4.91
C ASN A 181 -12.74 5.42 4.57
N ALA A 182 -11.79 6.10 3.95
CA ALA A 182 -11.95 7.50 3.57
C ALA A 182 -12.72 7.63 2.26
N ASP A 183 -13.61 8.59 2.20
CA ASP A 183 -14.27 8.94 0.93
C ASP A 183 -13.38 9.92 0.16
N ALA A 184 -12.63 9.40 -0.81
CA ALA A 184 -11.76 10.22 -1.65
C ALA A 184 -12.51 11.04 -2.70
N THR A 185 -13.79 10.74 -2.92
CA THR A 185 -14.59 11.30 -4.01
C THR A 185 -15.44 12.50 -3.58
N GLU A 186 -15.61 12.73 -2.27
CA GLU A 186 -16.60 13.68 -1.75
C GLU A 186 -16.37 15.15 -2.10
N LYS A 187 -15.15 15.59 -2.39
CA LYS A 187 -14.97 17.00 -2.75
C LYS A 187 -13.64 17.26 -3.48
N VAL A 188 -13.73 17.64 -4.73
CA VAL A 188 -12.64 18.35 -5.41
C VAL A 188 -12.70 19.81 -4.97
N ILE A 189 -11.61 20.30 -4.38
CA ILE A 189 -11.48 21.70 -3.90
C ILE A 189 -10.34 22.33 -4.70
N SER A 190 -10.53 23.57 -5.14
CA SER A 190 -9.47 24.32 -5.81
C SER A 190 -8.36 24.70 -4.83
N VAL A 191 -7.13 24.86 -5.34
CA VAL A 191 -5.99 25.32 -4.53
C VAL A 191 -6.27 26.69 -3.93
N GLN A 192 -6.99 27.56 -4.66
CA GLN A 192 -7.38 28.90 -4.21
C GLN A 192 -8.34 28.84 -3.01
N GLU A 193 -9.34 27.96 -3.07
CA GLU A 193 -10.27 27.76 -1.95
C GLU A 193 -9.55 27.21 -0.71
N MET A 194 -8.56 26.36 -0.92
CA MET A 194 -7.75 25.84 0.18
C MET A 194 -6.87 26.91 0.80
N HIS A 195 -6.21 27.73 -0.01
CA HIS A 195 -5.37 28.83 0.48
C HIS A 195 -6.18 29.90 1.20
N ALA A 196 -7.40 30.15 0.79
CA ALA A 196 -8.30 31.08 1.51
C ALA A 196 -8.62 30.64 2.96
N GLN A 197 -8.42 29.37 3.29
CA GLN A 197 -8.61 28.84 4.64
C GLN A 197 -7.36 29.00 5.54
N ILE A 198 -6.22 29.41 4.97
CA ILE A 198 -4.98 29.68 5.71
C ILE A 198 -5.01 31.14 6.17
N LYS A 199 -5.42 31.37 7.41
CA LYS A 199 -5.39 32.68 8.06
C LYS A 199 -4.04 33.04 8.64
#